data_6f402f7e389abb2cfa8e46ebe5e62105
#
_entry.id   6f402f7e389abb2cfa8e46ebe5e62105
#
_cell.length_a   1.000
_cell.length_b   1.000
_cell.length_c   1.000
_cell.angle_alpha   90.00
_cell.angle_beta   90.00
_cell.angle_gamma   90.00
#
_symmetry.space_group_name_H-M   'P 1'
#
loop_
_entity.id
_entity.type
_entity.pdbx_description
1 polymer ?
#
loop_
_entity_poly.entity_id
_entity_poly.type
_entity_poly.pdbx_seq_one_letter_code
_entity_poly.pdbx_strand_id
1 'polypeptide(L)'
;MPWIRTVAPAEATGLLKTIYDAAVARAGKVFNVIRLQSLRPAVLEASTRLYLELMRSPEGALSRARRELIAVVVSRTNGCHY
;
A
#
# COMPACT_ATOMS: atom_id res chain seq x y z
N MET A 1 -14.37 -6.33 6.70
CA MET A 1 -14.61 -4.97 7.24
C MET A 1 -13.52 -4.59 8.23
N PRO A 2 -12.86 -3.47 8.06
CA PRO A 2 -11.89 -3.01 9.06
C PRO A 2 -12.61 -2.55 10.34
N TRP A 3 -11.93 -2.73 11.46
CA TRP A 3 -12.43 -2.29 12.77
C TRP A 3 -12.26 -0.79 13.00
N ILE A 4 -11.45 -0.13 12.18
CA ILE A 4 -11.19 1.30 12.29
C ILE A 4 -11.86 2.06 11.15
N ARG A 5 -12.08 3.34 11.38
CA ARG A 5 -12.67 4.22 10.39
C ARG A 5 -11.72 4.40 9.20
N THR A 6 -12.27 4.42 8.00
CA THR A 6 -11.53 4.66 6.77
C THR A 6 -12.25 5.70 5.93
N VAL A 7 -11.54 6.33 4.99
CA VAL A 7 -12.12 7.26 4.02
C VAL A 7 -12.31 6.53 2.70
N ALA A 8 -13.55 6.53 2.20
CA ALA A 8 -13.86 5.92 0.91
C ALA A 8 -13.23 6.73 -0.23
N PRO A 9 -12.86 6.08 -1.37
CA PRO A 9 -12.28 6.81 -2.49
C PRO A 9 -13.11 7.99 -2.98
N ALA A 10 -14.44 7.86 -2.99
CA ALA A 10 -15.33 8.92 -3.43
C ALA A 10 -15.33 10.15 -2.50
N GLU A 11 -14.89 9.98 -1.25
CA GLU A 11 -14.85 11.04 -0.24
C GLU A 11 -13.47 11.64 -0.07
N ALA A 12 -12.45 11.10 -0.74
CA ALA A 12 -11.07 11.56 -0.60
C ALA A 12 -10.87 12.95 -1.21
N THR A 13 -10.12 13.79 -0.49
CA THR A 13 -9.78 15.15 -0.95
C THR A 13 -8.31 15.44 -0.65
N GLY A 14 -7.77 16.48 -1.31
CA GLY A 14 -6.41 16.94 -1.06
C GLY A 14 -5.35 15.87 -1.29
N LEU A 15 -4.42 15.74 -0.36
CA LEU A 15 -3.32 14.77 -0.44
C LEU A 15 -3.83 13.32 -0.55
N LEU A 16 -4.88 12.98 0.20
CA LEU A 16 -5.45 11.64 0.17
C LEU A 16 -5.99 11.29 -1.21
N LYS A 17 -6.67 12.23 -1.87
CA LYS A 17 -7.15 12.02 -3.24
C LYS A 17 -6.00 11.76 -4.19
N THR A 18 -4.92 12.52 -4.09
CA THR A 18 -3.72 12.32 -4.91
C THR A 18 -3.14 10.92 -4.71
N ILE A 19 -3.05 10.46 -3.46
CA ILE A 19 -2.53 9.13 -3.14
C ILE A 19 -3.45 8.04 -3.71
N TYR A 20 -4.75 8.19 -3.56
CA TYR A 20 -5.72 7.23 -4.07
C TYR A 20 -5.71 7.16 -5.60
N ASP A 21 -5.62 8.32 -6.26
CA ASP A 21 -5.55 8.36 -7.73
C ASP A 21 -4.29 7.64 -8.23
N ALA A 22 -3.16 7.84 -7.56
CA ALA A 22 -1.92 7.15 -7.88
C ALA A 22 -2.04 5.63 -7.66
N ALA A 23 -2.73 5.21 -6.61
CA ALA A 23 -2.97 3.79 -6.33
C ALA A 23 -3.81 3.14 -7.43
N VAL A 24 -4.87 3.82 -7.86
CA VAL A 24 -5.72 3.34 -8.96
C VAL A 24 -4.92 3.24 -10.26
N ALA A 25 -4.09 4.24 -10.57
CA ALA A 25 -3.25 4.24 -11.76
C ALA A 25 -2.25 3.06 -11.74
N ARG A 26 -1.74 2.70 -10.55
CA ARG A 26 -0.73 1.67 -10.38
C ARG A 26 -1.32 0.26 -10.35
N ALA A 27 -2.46 0.08 -9.69
CA ALA A 27 -3.01 -1.24 -9.38
C ALA A 27 -4.49 -1.42 -9.76
N GLY A 28 -5.13 -0.41 -10.31
CA GLY A 28 -6.53 -0.48 -10.74
C GLY A 28 -7.56 -0.24 -9.63
N LYS A 29 -7.15 -0.22 -8.38
CA LYS A 29 -8.05 0.04 -7.24
C LYS A 29 -7.27 0.49 -6.01
N VAL A 30 -8.00 0.94 -5.00
CA VAL A 30 -7.44 1.27 -3.68
C VAL A 30 -7.62 0.04 -2.78
N PHE A 31 -6.52 -0.63 -2.46
CA PHE A 31 -6.56 -1.79 -1.58
C PHE A 31 -6.85 -1.39 -0.12
N ASN A 32 -7.40 -2.34 0.65
CA ASN A 32 -7.75 -2.07 2.04
C ASN A 32 -6.57 -1.64 2.91
N VAL A 33 -5.38 -2.14 2.65
CA VAL A 33 -4.18 -1.75 3.40
C VAL A 33 -3.89 -0.25 3.25
N ILE A 34 -4.23 0.33 2.10
CA ILE A 34 -4.12 1.77 1.88
C ILE A 34 -5.24 2.51 2.62
N ARG A 35 -6.47 2.01 2.54
CA ARG A 35 -7.62 2.63 3.20
C ARG A 35 -7.50 2.64 4.73
N LEU A 36 -6.86 1.62 5.31
CA LEU A 36 -6.64 1.56 6.75
C LEU A 36 -5.82 2.73 7.28
N GLN A 37 -5.01 3.35 6.45
CA GLN A 37 -4.15 4.48 6.80
C GLN A 37 -4.73 5.82 6.39
N SER A 38 -5.97 5.84 5.88
CA SER A 38 -6.53 7.01 5.19
C SER A 38 -6.83 8.20 6.11
N LEU A 39 -7.00 7.99 7.40
CA LEU A 39 -7.25 9.10 8.35
C LEU A 39 -6.01 9.98 8.57
N ARG A 40 -4.83 9.49 8.23
CA ARG A 40 -3.58 10.24 8.34
C ARG A 40 -2.84 10.20 6.99
N PRO A 41 -3.23 11.04 6.02
CA PRO A 41 -2.63 10.99 4.68
C PRO A 41 -1.11 11.13 4.66
N ALA A 42 -0.52 11.91 5.55
CA ALA A 42 0.94 12.05 5.63
C ALA A 42 1.61 10.72 6.01
N VAL A 43 1.02 9.97 6.92
CA VAL A 43 1.51 8.63 7.30
C VAL A 43 1.35 7.67 6.13
N LEU A 44 0.20 7.71 5.47
CA LEU A 44 -0.05 6.88 4.30
C LEU A 44 0.97 7.16 3.19
N GLU A 45 1.28 8.41 2.93
CA GLU A 45 2.28 8.78 1.93
C GLU A 45 3.66 8.22 2.27
N ALA A 46 4.09 8.36 3.52
CA ALA A 46 5.37 7.85 3.98
C ALA A 46 5.43 6.33 3.91
N SER A 47 4.35 5.65 4.29
CA SER A 47 4.23 4.20 4.23
C SER A 47 4.28 3.69 2.79
N THR A 48 3.59 4.36 1.88
CA THR A 48 3.60 4.01 0.45
C THR A 48 5.00 4.18 -0.14
N ARG A 49 5.69 5.25 0.23
CA ARG A 49 7.06 5.50 -0.22
C ARG A 49 8.01 4.40 0.25
N LEU A 50 7.88 3.99 1.52
CA LEU A 50 8.67 2.88 2.06
C LEU A 50 8.40 1.59 1.29
N TYR A 51 7.14 1.28 1.04
CA TYR A 51 6.75 0.08 0.27
C TYR A 51 7.38 0.09 -1.12
N LEU A 52 7.27 1.21 -1.83
CA LEU A 52 7.80 1.31 -3.19
C LEU A 52 9.33 1.18 -3.21
N GLU A 53 10.00 1.74 -2.23
CA GLU A 53 11.46 1.63 -2.12
C GLU A 53 11.89 0.18 -1.86
N LEU A 54 11.20 -0.52 -0.98
CA LEU A 54 11.54 -1.90 -0.64
C LEU A 54 11.19 -2.90 -1.74
N MET A 55 10.06 -2.70 -2.42
CA MET A 55 9.49 -3.70 -3.33
C MET A 55 9.73 -3.38 -4.81
N ARG A 56 9.87 -2.13 -5.17
CA ARG A 56 9.87 -1.69 -6.56
C ARG A 56 11.10 -0.94 -7.00
N SER A 57 11.95 -0.51 -6.07
CA SER A 57 13.15 0.24 -6.43
C SER A 57 14.13 -0.63 -7.22
N PRO A 58 14.71 -0.14 -8.33
CA PRO A 58 15.73 -0.89 -9.07
C PRO A 58 17.07 -0.95 -8.34
N GLU A 59 17.27 -0.14 -7.30
CA GLU A 59 18.55 -0.02 -6.61
C GLU A 59 18.77 -1.07 -5.52
N GLY A 60 17.78 -1.90 -5.23
CA GLY A 60 17.91 -2.92 -4.19
C GLY A 60 18.84 -4.06 -4.58
N ALA A 61 19.44 -4.71 -3.58
CA ALA A 61 20.34 -5.86 -3.77
C ALA A 61 19.59 -7.11 -4.25
N LEU A 62 18.28 -7.19 -4.00
CA LEU A 62 17.45 -8.33 -4.38
C LEU A 62 16.67 -8.02 -5.65
N SER A 63 16.46 -9.04 -6.49
CA SER A 63 15.58 -8.92 -7.64
C SER A 63 14.13 -8.70 -7.18
N ARG A 64 13.29 -8.16 -8.05
CA ARG A 64 11.87 -7.99 -7.74
C ARG A 64 11.21 -9.33 -7.40
N ALA A 65 11.55 -10.38 -8.14
CA ALA A 65 11.00 -11.71 -7.89
C ALA A 65 11.33 -12.20 -6.47
N ARG A 66 12.55 -11.96 -6.00
CA ARG A 66 12.97 -12.34 -4.66
C ARG A 66 12.27 -11.52 -3.58
N ARG A 67 12.08 -10.21 -3.82
CA ARG A 67 11.33 -9.35 -2.88
C ARG A 67 9.89 -9.82 -2.75
N GLU A 68 9.25 -10.14 -3.86
CA GLU A 68 7.87 -10.66 -3.87
C GLU A 68 7.81 -12.02 -3.18
N LEU A 69 8.80 -12.88 -3.39
CA LEU A 69 8.85 -14.18 -2.72
C LEU A 69 8.95 -14.04 -1.21
N ILE A 70 9.78 -13.13 -0.71
CA ILE A 70 9.88 -12.85 0.73
C ILE A 70 8.52 -12.39 1.27
N ALA A 71 7.84 -11.50 0.56
CA ALA A 71 6.52 -11.02 0.95
C ALA A 71 5.50 -12.16 1.01
N VAL A 72 5.51 -13.07 0.04
CA VAL A 72 4.63 -14.24 0.02
C VAL A 72 4.91 -15.15 1.23
N VAL A 73 6.17 -15.43 1.52
CA VAL A 73 6.55 -16.30 2.64
C VAL A 73 6.12 -15.68 3.97
N VAL A 74 6.36 -14.39 4.15
CA VAL A 74 5.96 -13.67 5.37
C VAL A 74 4.43 -13.70 5.52
N SER A 75 3.70 -13.39 4.46
CA SER A 75 2.24 -13.40 4.49
C SER A 75 1.69 -14.77 4.81
N ARG A 76 2.24 -15.82 4.18
CA ARG A 76 1.79 -17.19 4.42
C ARG A 76 2.08 -17.63 5.85
N THR A 77 3.26 -17.32 6.36
CA THR A 77 3.65 -17.68 7.74
C THR A 77 2.74 -17.02 8.76
N ASN A 78 2.32 -15.79 8.49
CA ASN A 78 1.43 -15.03 9.37
C ASN A 78 -0.06 -15.30 9.13
N GLY A 79 -0.41 -16.16 8.19
CA GLY A 79 -1.81 -16.41 7.83
C GLY A 79 -2.49 -15.22 7.18
N CYS A 80 -1.75 -14.32 6.55
CA CYS A 80 -2.28 -13.13 5.94
C CYS A 80 -2.86 -13.43 4.56
N HIS A 81 -4.10 -12.95 4.32
CA HIS A 81 -4.77 -13.15 3.03
C HIS A 81 -4.07 -12.39 1.88
N TYR A 82 -3.53 -11.22 2.19
CA TYR A 82 -2.84 -10.42 1.19
C TYR A 82 -1.40 -10.87 1.01
#